data_abbf917924fb5f6a6d45814b428d0c48
#
_entry.id   abbf917924fb5f6a6d45814b428d0c48
#
_cell.length_a   1.000
_cell.length_b   1.000
_cell.length_c   1.000
_cell.angle_alpha   90.00
_cell.angle_beta   90.00
_cell.angle_gamma   90.00
#
_symmetry.space_group_name_H-M   'P 1'
#
loop_
_entity.id
_entity.type
_entity.pdbx_description
1 polymer ?
#
loop_
_entity_poly.entity_id
_entity_poly.type
_entity_poly.pdbx_seq_one_letter_code
_entity_poly.pdbx_strand_id
1 'polypeptide(L)'
;NLGPLITEIRAALDPVCGHYEIIYVDDGSSDDSAQKLLDIKTDCPHLRVLNHLNCCGQSAAIMTGIKAAKAPIIATLDGDGQNDPGDIPALYAALKGAPERDYLMVAGLRAKRRDTWIKRVSSKIANAVRSRLLRDDTPDTGCSLKVFTRTAFMDMPRFDHMHRFLPALMIRRGGTVISLNVNHRPRERGLSKYGTWDRLRVGIVDLFGVLWLLRRANKPEVRELTTNNKTKPQKAISQ
;
A
#
# COMPACT_ATOMS: atom_id res chain seq x y z
N ASN A 1 5.28 -8.00 18.64
CA ASN A 1 4.20 -8.12 17.63
C ASN A 1 4.58 -8.99 16.43
N LEU A 2 5.90 -9.26 16.18
CA LEU A 2 6.38 -9.90 14.94
C LEU A 2 5.85 -11.32 14.75
N GLY A 3 6.10 -12.20 15.72
CA GLY A 3 5.68 -13.61 15.64
C GLY A 3 4.17 -13.79 15.48
N PRO A 4 3.33 -13.21 16.37
CA PRO A 4 1.89 -13.26 16.23
C PRO A 4 1.39 -12.77 14.86
N LEU A 5 1.89 -11.64 14.36
CA LEU A 5 1.50 -11.10 13.07
C LEU A 5 1.80 -12.07 11.91
N ILE A 6 2.99 -12.66 11.89
CA ILE A 6 3.38 -13.62 10.85
C ILE A 6 2.53 -14.88 10.93
N THR A 7 2.23 -15.35 12.13
CA THR A 7 1.32 -16.50 12.34
C THR A 7 -0.08 -16.21 11.83
N GLU A 8 -0.62 -15.02 12.10
CA GLU A 8 -1.95 -14.61 11.62
C GLU A 8 -1.98 -14.47 10.09
N ILE A 9 -0.92 -13.91 9.48
CA ILE A 9 -0.81 -13.82 8.01
C ILE A 9 -0.85 -15.23 7.40
N ARG A 10 -0.11 -16.19 7.95
CA ARG A 10 -0.14 -17.58 7.50
C ARG A 10 -1.52 -18.19 7.65
N ALA A 11 -2.13 -18.07 8.81
CA ALA A 11 -3.46 -18.59 9.06
C ALA A 11 -4.52 -18.03 8.09
N ALA A 12 -4.37 -16.77 7.67
CA ALA A 12 -5.26 -16.13 6.70
C ALA A 12 -5.00 -16.59 5.25
N LEU A 13 -3.74 -16.86 4.88
CA LEU A 13 -3.37 -17.10 3.48
C LEU A 13 -3.25 -18.57 3.13
N ASP A 14 -2.82 -19.45 4.04
CA ASP A 14 -2.67 -20.89 3.78
C ASP A 14 -3.95 -21.53 3.18
N PRO A 15 -5.18 -21.17 3.62
CA PRO A 15 -6.40 -21.75 3.04
C PRO A 15 -6.77 -21.25 1.65
N VAL A 16 -6.28 -20.07 1.24
CA VAL A 16 -6.76 -19.36 0.03
C VAL A 16 -5.72 -19.14 -1.04
N CYS A 17 -4.44 -19.19 -0.68
CA CYS A 17 -3.31 -18.94 -1.58
C CYS A 17 -2.39 -20.15 -1.62
N GLY A 18 -2.30 -20.85 -2.76
CA GLY A 18 -1.37 -21.98 -2.91
C GLY A 18 0.10 -21.56 -2.85
N HIS A 19 0.42 -20.33 -3.28
CA HIS A 19 1.78 -19.78 -3.25
C HIS A 19 1.73 -18.30 -2.86
N TYR A 20 2.48 -17.94 -1.82
CA TYR A 20 2.68 -16.56 -1.39
C TYR A 20 4.05 -16.40 -0.73
N GLU A 21 4.48 -15.16 -0.59
CA GLU A 21 5.67 -14.79 0.20
C GLU A 21 5.30 -13.67 1.17
N ILE A 22 5.92 -13.69 2.33
CA ILE A 22 5.85 -12.62 3.32
C ILE A 22 7.19 -11.88 3.25
N ILE A 23 7.19 -10.61 2.87
CA ILE A 23 8.40 -9.79 2.86
C ILE A 23 8.29 -8.79 4.02
N TYR A 24 9.08 -9.01 5.04
CA TYR A 24 9.22 -8.06 6.13
C TYR A 24 10.41 -7.15 5.86
N VAL A 25 10.19 -5.86 5.85
CA VAL A 25 11.26 -4.86 5.71
C VAL A 25 11.47 -4.20 7.07
N ASP A 26 12.61 -4.47 7.68
CA ASP A 26 13.07 -3.78 8.88
C ASP A 26 13.78 -2.48 8.46
N ASP A 27 13.20 -1.35 8.84
CA ASP A 27 13.69 -0.03 8.45
C ASP A 27 14.72 0.52 9.45
N GLY A 28 15.80 -0.23 9.64
CA GLY A 28 16.92 0.18 10.49
C GLY A 28 16.56 0.21 11.97
N SER A 29 15.85 -0.81 12.47
CA SER A 29 15.55 -0.92 13.89
C SER A 29 16.84 -1.03 14.72
N SER A 30 16.87 -0.34 15.84
CA SER A 30 17.98 -0.37 16.79
C SER A 30 17.81 -1.38 17.92
N ASP A 31 16.69 -2.09 17.93
CA ASP A 31 16.35 -3.14 18.89
C ASP A 31 16.60 -4.54 18.30
N ASP A 32 16.19 -5.57 19.02
CA ASP A 32 16.36 -6.98 18.64
C ASP A 32 15.37 -7.47 17.55
N SER A 33 14.66 -6.56 16.87
CA SER A 33 13.65 -6.91 15.85
C SER A 33 14.23 -7.72 14.71
N ALA A 34 15.41 -7.35 14.20
CA ALA A 34 16.08 -8.06 13.11
C ALA A 34 16.39 -9.51 13.49
N GLN A 35 16.95 -9.73 14.71
CA GLN A 35 17.26 -11.07 15.19
C GLN A 35 16.01 -11.92 15.37
N LYS A 36 14.94 -11.38 15.97
CA LYS A 36 13.66 -12.06 16.12
C LYS A 36 13.05 -12.46 14.78
N LEU A 37 13.18 -11.62 13.77
CA LEU A 37 12.71 -11.96 12.41
C LEU A 37 13.51 -13.11 11.79
N LEU A 38 14.82 -13.18 12.02
CA LEU A 38 15.66 -14.27 11.58
C LEU A 38 15.30 -15.58 12.29
N ASP A 39 15.03 -15.53 13.60
CA ASP A 39 14.60 -16.70 14.36
C ASP A 39 13.26 -17.23 13.83
N ILE A 40 12.28 -16.36 13.60
CA ILE A 40 10.97 -16.74 13.03
C ILE A 40 11.13 -17.32 11.61
N LYS A 41 12.06 -16.79 10.82
CA LYS A 41 12.31 -17.25 9.45
C LYS A 41 12.73 -18.72 9.39
N THR A 42 13.40 -19.23 10.43
CA THR A 42 13.83 -20.63 10.50
C THR A 42 12.64 -21.59 10.37
N ASP A 43 11.49 -21.23 10.97
CA ASP A 43 10.25 -22.04 10.97
C ASP A 43 9.21 -21.55 9.95
N CYS A 44 9.53 -20.51 9.17
CA CYS A 44 8.62 -19.91 8.19
C CYS A 44 9.29 -19.75 6.82
N PRO A 45 9.25 -20.76 5.93
CA PRO A 45 9.85 -20.70 4.60
C PRO A 45 9.27 -19.61 3.69
N HIS A 46 8.03 -19.16 3.95
CA HIS A 46 7.39 -18.04 3.24
C HIS A 46 7.98 -16.67 3.61
N LEU A 47 8.71 -16.56 4.74
CA LEU A 47 9.23 -15.29 5.24
C LEU A 47 10.57 -14.93 4.61
N ARG A 48 10.62 -13.73 4.05
CA ARG A 48 11.85 -13.06 3.61
C ARG A 48 12.03 -11.80 4.44
N VAL A 49 13.20 -11.63 5.01
CA VAL A 49 13.55 -10.46 5.81
C VAL A 49 14.52 -9.61 5.01
N LEU A 50 14.18 -8.35 4.84
CA LEU A 50 15.03 -7.32 4.26
C LEU A 50 15.33 -6.29 5.33
N ASN A 51 16.57 -5.82 5.41
CA ASN A 51 16.99 -4.83 6.40
C ASN A 51 17.59 -3.60 5.74
N HIS A 52 17.12 -2.42 6.11
CA HIS A 52 17.79 -1.16 5.80
C HIS A 52 18.88 -0.90 6.85
N LEU A 53 20.04 -0.47 6.39
CA LEU A 53 21.15 -0.14 7.30
C LEU A 53 20.84 1.10 8.16
N ASN A 54 19.96 1.97 7.68
CA ASN A 54 19.49 3.18 8.35
C ASN A 54 17.98 3.32 8.18
N CYS A 55 17.32 4.04 9.08
CA CYS A 55 15.91 4.36 8.95
C CYS A 55 15.68 5.29 7.74
N CYS A 56 14.99 4.78 6.72
CA CYS A 56 14.69 5.47 5.47
C CYS A 56 13.19 5.86 5.35
N GLY A 57 12.38 5.45 6.30
CA GLY A 57 10.95 5.76 6.37
C GLY A 57 10.05 4.73 5.67
N GLN A 58 8.78 4.78 6.04
CA GLN A 58 7.77 3.80 5.61
C GLN A 58 7.64 3.66 4.10
N SER A 59 7.72 4.77 3.35
CA SER A 59 7.64 4.72 1.88
C SER A 59 8.80 3.96 1.25
N ALA A 60 10.01 4.16 1.78
CA ALA A 60 11.19 3.44 1.32
C ALA A 60 11.08 1.94 1.65
N ALA A 61 10.60 1.59 2.85
CA ALA A 61 10.39 0.21 3.26
C ALA A 61 9.38 -0.51 2.35
N ILE A 62 8.23 0.10 2.10
CA ILE A 62 7.21 -0.43 1.18
C ILE A 62 7.81 -0.62 -0.22
N MET A 63 8.52 0.37 -0.74
CA MET A 63 9.14 0.31 -2.06
C MET A 63 10.19 -0.81 -2.15
N THR A 64 11.02 -0.97 -1.13
CA THR A 64 12.04 -2.04 -1.05
C THR A 64 11.35 -3.41 -1.07
N GLY A 65 10.31 -3.61 -0.26
CA GLY A 65 9.54 -4.84 -0.22
C GLY A 65 8.90 -5.18 -1.57
N ILE A 66 8.23 -4.22 -2.20
CA ILE A 66 7.54 -4.44 -3.48
C ILE A 66 8.53 -4.68 -4.63
N LYS A 67 9.68 -4.00 -4.65
CA LYS A 67 10.73 -4.27 -5.63
C LYS A 67 11.27 -5.70 -5.51
N ALA A 68 11.47 -6.18 -4.30
CA ALA A 68 11.97 -7.50 -4.02
C ALA A 68 10.92 -8.61 -4.21
N ALA A 69 9.64 -8.25 -4.26
CA ALA A 69 8.54 -9.19 -4.44
C ALA A 69 8.61 -9.87 -5.80
N LYS A 70 8.33 -11.19 -5.81
CA LYS A 70 8.23 -12.02 -7.01
C LYS A 70 6.78 -12.18 -7.47
N ALA A 71 5.83 -12.11 -6.53
CA ALA A 71 4.42 -12.24 -6.82
C ALA A 71 3.87 -11.03 -7.60
N PRO A 72 2.91 -11.23 -8.53
CA PRO A 72 2.30 -10.15 -9.31
C PRO A 72 1.29 -9.33 -8.50
N ILE A 73 0.74 -9.86 -7.41
CA ILE A 73 -0.22 -9.18 -6.54
C ILE A 73 0.45 -8.92 -5.19
N ILE A 74 0.29 -7.71 -4.71
CA ILE A 74 0.88 -7.22 -3.46
C ILE A 74 -0.25 -6.90 -2.48
N ALA A 75 -0.11 -7.39 -1.26
CA ALA A 75 -0.85 -6.93 -0.09
C ALA A 75 0.11 -6.18 0.83
N THR A 76 -0.23 -4.97 1.23
CA THR A 76 0.56 -4.18 2.19
C THR A 76 -0.16 -4.09 3.53
N LEU A 77 0.59 -4.15 4.63
CA LEU A 77 0.09 -3.88 5.98
C LEU A 77 1.23 -3.37 6.87
N ASP A 78 0.88 -2.68 7.95
CA ASP A 78 1.85 -2.21 8.94
C ASP A 78 2.26 -3.36 9.88
N GLY A 79 3.54 -3.37 10.29
CA GLY A 79 4.09 -4.36 11.21
C GLY A 79 3.70 -4.18 12.67
N ASP A 80 2.80 -3.24 12.99
CA ASP A 80 2.39 -2.89 14.35
C ASP A 80 1.21 -3.72 14.90
N GLY A 81 0.63 -4.58 14.05
CA GLY A 81 -0.47 -5.46 14.41
C GLY A 81 -1.86 -4.80 14.44
N GLN A 82 -1.97 -3.53 14.02
CA GLN A 82 -3.26 -2.83 13.99
C GLN A 82 -4.18 -3.30 12.85
N ASN A 83 -3.60 -3.74 11.72
CA ASN A 83 -4.35 -4.35 10.64
C ASN A 83 -4.62 -5.83 10.94
N ASP A 84 -5.80 -6.28 10.59
CA ASP A 84 -6.17 -7.69 10.70
C ASP A 84 -5.78 -8.44 9.41
N PRO A 85 -4.80 -9.37 9.45
CA PRO A 85 -4.44 -10.16 8.27
C PRO A 85 -5.59 -11.00 7.72
N GLY A 86 -6.59 -11.34 8.54
CA GLY A 86 -7.80 -12.05 8.14
C GLY A 86 -8.63 -11.33 7.07
N ASP A 87 -8.43 -10.03 6.89
CA ASP A 87 -9.10 -9.26 5.84
C ASP A 87 -8.40 -9.36 4.47
N ILE A 88 -7.14 -9.82 4.39
CA ILE A 88 -6.39 -9.93 3.13
C ILE A 88 -7.12 -10.78 2.09
N PRO A 89 -7.65 -11.97 2.41
CA PRO A 89 -8.38 -12.80 1.46
C PRO A 89 -9.54 -12.10 0.77
N ALA A 90 -10.32 -11.29 1.50
CA ALA A 90 -11.45 -10.56 0.94
C ALA A 90 -10.99 -9.47 -0.07
N LEU A 91 -9.93 -8.71 0.29
CA LEU A 91 -9.36 -7.70 -0.62
C LEU A 91 -8.75 -8.37 -1.86
N TYR A 92 -8.06 -9.48 -1.66
CA TYR A 92 -7.46 -10.27 -2.75
C TYR A 92 -8.54 -10.80 -3.72
N ALA A 93 -9.62 -11.37 -3.19
CA ALA A 93 -10.73 -11.88 -3.98
C ALA A 93 -11.40 -10.76 -4.80
N ALA A 94 -11.61 -9.58 -4.20
CA ALA A 94 -12.15 -8.41 -4.88
C ALA A 94 -11.25 -7.94 -6.03
N LEU A 95 -9.92 -7.89 -5.83
CA LEU A 95 -8.97 -7.56 -6.90
C LEU A 95 -9.02 -8.62 -8.02
N LYS A 96 -9.01 -9.90 -7.65
CA LYS A 96 -8.95 -11.01 -8.63
C LYS A 96 -10.20 -11.13 -9.46
N GLY A 97 -11.36 -10.84 -8.89
CA GLY A 97 -12.67 -10.89 -9.55
C GLY A 97 -12.95 -9.71 -10.49
N ALA A 98 -12.15 -8.64 -10.43
CA ALA A 98 -12.36 -7.47 -11.26
C ALA A 98 -11.88 -7.69 -12.72
N PRO A 99 -12.62 -7.22 -13.74
CA PRO A 99 -12.23 -7.36 -15.15
C PRO A 99 -10.97 -6.55 -15.50
N GLU A 100 -10.79 -5.37 -14.90
CA GLU A 100 -9.66 -4.47 -15.16
C GLU A 100 -8.74 -4.39 -13.94
N ARG A 101 -8.22 -5.54 -13.50
CA ARG A 101 -7.44 -5.68 -12.28
C ARG A 101 -6.04 -5.07 -12.35
N ASP A 102 -5.48 -4.86 -13.54
CA ASP A 102 -4.07 -4.47 -13.69
C ASP A 102 -3.77 -3.13 -13.04
N TYR A 103 -4.72 -2.19 -13.11
CA TYR A 103 -4.63 -0.88 -12.45
C TYR A 103 -5.75 -0.66 -11.43
N LEU A 104 -6.16 -1.72 -10.74
CA LEU A 104 -7.09 -1.66 -9.63
C LEU A 104 -6.33 -1.71 -8.30
N MET A 105 -6.74 -0.87 -7.35
CA MET A 105 -6.36 -0.96 -5.95
C MET A 105 -7.60 -1.22 -5.10
N VAL A 106 -7.51 -2.23 -4.24
CA VAL A 106 -8.49 -2.48 -3.20
C VAL A 106 -7.91 -1.96 -1.89
N ALA A 107 -8.49 -0.90 -1.34
CA ALA A 107 -8.05 -0.23 -0.12
C ALA A 107 -8.92 -0.60 1.06
N GLY A 108 -8.32 -0.89 2.20
CA GLY A 108 -9.06 -1.12 3.44
C GLY A 108 -9.69 0.17 3.95
N LEU A 109 -10.95 0.09 4.39
CA LEU A 109 -11.70 1.14 5.07
C LEU A 109 -11.95 0.74 6.52
N ARG A 110 -11.33 1.44 7.46
CA ARG A 110 -11.47 1.16 8.90
C ARG A 110 -12.84 1.63 9.41
N ALA A 111 -13.78 0.70 9.51
CA ALA A 111 -15.17 0.99 9.82
C ALA A 111 -15.39 1.57 11.24
N LYS A 112 -14.54 1.19 12.22
CA LYS A 112 -14.68 1.59 13.63
C LYS A 112 -13.42 2.27 14.16
N ARG A 113 -13.22 3.56 13.84
CA ARG A 113 -12.16 4.36 14.46
C ARG A 113 -12.62 4.82 15.84
N ARG A 114 -11.93 4.40 16.90
CA ARG A 114 -12.13 4.89 18.28
C ARG A 114 -11.37 6.20 18.52
N ASP A 115 -11.57 7.18 17.64
CA ASP A 115 -10.96 8.51 17.80
C ASP A 115 -11.84 9.41 18.67
N THR A 116 -11.21 10.33 19.40
CA THR A 116 -11.93 11.41 20.08
C THR A 116 -12.70 12.25 19.07
N TRP A 117 -13.82 12.87 19.51
CA TRP A 117 -14.69 13.67 18.64
C TRP A 117 -13.91 14.75 17.86
N ILE A 118 -12.98 15.46 18.50
CA ILE A 118 -12.16 16.51 17.88
C ILE A 118 -11.27 15.92 16.77
N LYS A 119 -10.59 14.79 17.03
CA LYS A 119 -9.77 14.10 16.01
C LYS A 119 -10.61 13.59 14.86
N ARG A 120 -11.83 13.17 15.11
CA ARG A 120 -12.75 12.68 14.08
C ARG A 120 -13.20 13.80 13.14
N VAL A 121 -13.55 15.00 13.69
CA VAL A 121 -13.95 16.15 12.88
C VAL A 121 -12.79 16.70 12.08
N SER A 122 -11.63 16.93 12.71
CA SER A 122 -10.43 17.42 12.00
C SER A 122 -9.97 16.46 10.89
N SER A 123 -10.02 15.15 11.14
CA SER A 123 -9.71 14.15 10.13
C SER A 123 -10.71 14.13 8.97
N LYS A 124 -12.01 14.33 9.23
CA LYS A 124 -13.03 14.43 8.19
C LYS A 124 -12.81 15.65 7.29
N ILE A 125 -12.52 16.82 7.89
CA ILE A 125 -12.25 18.04 7.14
C ILE A 125 -10.97 17.88 6.30
N ALA A 126 -9.90 17.40 6.89
CA ALA A 126 -8.64 17.17 6.17
C ALA A 126 -8.80 16.15 5.01
N ASN A 127 -9.55 15.08 5.23
CA ASN A 127 -9.86 14.12 4.18
C ASN A 127 -10.74 14.71 3.08
N ALA A 128 -11.75 15.51 3.42
CA ALA A 128 -12.63 16.17 2.44
C ALA A 128 -11.84 17.16 1.56
N VAL A 129 -10.98 17.99 2.17
CA VAL A 129 -10.10 18.90 1.43
C VAL A 129 -9.15 18.12 0.51
N ARG A 130 -8.50 17.10 1.03
CA ARG A 130 -7.59 16.25 0.26
C ARG A 130 -8.32 15.57 -0.91
N SER A 131 -9.46 14.91 -0.64
CA SER A 131 -10.25 14.19 -1.63
C SER A 131 -10.69 15.11 -2.77
N ARG A 132 -11.17 16.32 -2.42
CA ARG A 132 -11.55 17.33 -3.42
C ARG A 132 -10.35 17.81 -4.26
N LEU A 133 -9.20 18.03 -3.63
CA LEU A 133 -7.99 18.51 -4.31
C LEU A 133 -7.36 17.42 -5.21
N LEU A 134 -7.29 16.19 -4.71
CA LEU A 134 -6.66 15.07 -5.42
C LEU A 134 -7.64 14.32 -6.34
N ARG A 135 -8.93 14.67 -6.30
CA ARG A 135 -10.01 13.95 -7.02
C ARG A 135 -9.99 12.46 -6.72
N ASP A 136 -9.82 12.13 -5.44
CA ASP A 136 -9.64 10.79 -4.92
C ASP A 136 -10.74 10.56 -3.88
N ASP A 137 -11.74 9.78 -4.23
CA ASP A 137 -12.91 9.47 -3.39
C ASP A 137 -12.64 8.40 -2.33
N THR A 138 -11.35 8.12 -2.05
CA THR A 138 -10.95 7.13 -1.05
C THR A 138 -11.18 7.67 0.37
N PRO A 139 -12.11 7.10 1.14
CA PRO A 139 -12.50 7.65 2.44
C PRO A 139 -11.44 7.47 3.53
N ASP A 140 -10.55 6.48 3.42
CA ASP A 140 -9.49 6.18 4.38
C ASP A 140 -8.15 5.84 3.71
N THR A 141 -7.44 6.87 3.25
CA THR A 141 -6.12 6.67 2.64
C THR A 141 -5.03 6.29 3.64
N GLY A 142 -5.28 6.52 4.93
CA GLY A 142 -4.36 6.18 6.01
C GLY A 142 -4.38 4.70 6.41
N CYS A 143 -5.28 3.89 5.88
CA CYS A 143 -5.24 2.45 6.09
C CYS A 143 -4.08 1.86 5.29
N SER A 144 -3.15 1.17 5.95
CA SER A 144 -2.00 0.53 5.29
C SER A 144 -2.36 -0.76 4.57
N LEU A 145 -3.48 -1.41 4.96
CA LEU A 145 -3.96 -2.61 4.29
C LEU A 145 -4.54 -2.26 2.92
N LYS A 146 -3.79 -2.59 1.87
CA LYS A 146 -4.14 -2.39 0.47
C LYS A 146 -3.69 -3.56 -0.36
N VAL A 147 -4.49 -3.93 -1.38
CA VAL A 147 -4.14 -4.98 -2.34
C VAL A 147 -4.18 -4.40 -3.75
N PHE A 148 -3.11 -4.60 -4.51
CA PHE A 148 -2.94 -4.08 -5.88
C PHE A 148 -1.91 -4.90 -6.66
N THR A 149 -1.79 -4.69 -7.95
CA THR A 149 -0.78 -5.37 -8.76
C THR A 149 0.60 -4.71 -8.57
N ARG A 150 1.64 -5.52 -8.59
CA ARG A 150 3.02 -5.05 -8.53
C ARG A 150 3.34 -4.09 -9.68
N THR A 151 2.87 -4.40 -10.87
CA THR A 151 3.05 -3.55 -12.07
C THR A 151 2.48 -2.16 -11.85
N ALA A 152 1.24 -2.03 -11.36
CA ALA A 152 0.63 -0.72 -11.10
C ALA A 152 1.45 0.13 -10.13
N PHE A 153 2.00 -0.49 -9.06
CA PHE A 153 2.85 0.24 -8.12
C PHE A 153 4.18 0.67 -8.74
N MET A 154 4.81 -0.21 -9.54
CA MET A 154 6.10 0.09 -10.16
C MET A 154 6.03 1.26 -11.15
N ASP A 155 4.85 1.50 -11.72
CA ASP A 155 4.56 2.61 -12.63
C ASP A 155 4.27 3.94 -11.92
N MET A 156 4.16 3.95 -10.58
CA MET A 156 3.92 5.16 -9.81
C MET A 156 5.20 5.98 -9.64
N PRO A 157 5.10 7.33 -9.60
CA PRO A 157 6.22 8.19 -9.24
C PRO A 157 6.66 7.92 -7.79
N ARG A 158 7.97 7.96 -7.57
CA ARG A 158 8.59 7.62 -6.29
C ARG A 158 9.02 8.88 -5.57
N PHE A 159 8.55 9.04 -4.34
CA PHE A 159 8.94 10.14 -3.44
C PHE A 159 8.69 9.71 -2.00
N ASP A 160 9.29 10.43 -1.05
CA ASP A 160 9.03 10.14 0.35
C ASP A 160 7.56 10.45 0.72
N HIS A 161 7.01 9.73 1.69
CA HIS A 161 5.59 9.77 2.10
C HIS A 161 4.56 9.36 1.02
N MET A 162 4.99 8.86 -0.16
CA MET A 162 4.07 8.44 -1.23
C MET A 162 3.01 7.41 -0.76
N HIS A 163 3.31 6.63 0.28
CA HIS A 163 2.38 5.63 0.83
C HIS A 163 1.02 6.22 1.26
N ARG A 164 0.97 7.52 1.60
CA ARG A 164 -0.25 8.25 1.96
C ARG A 164 -1.12 8.61 0.75
N PHE A 165 -0.53 8.60 -0.44
CA PHE A 165 -1.14 9.08 -1.68
C PHE A 165 -1.34 7.97 -2.72
N LEU A 166 -1.11 6.70 -2.36
CA LEU A 166 -1.23 5.57 -3.29
C LEU A 166 -2.56 5.54 -4.05
N PRO A 167 -3.74 5.82 -3.43
CA PRO A 167 -5.00 5.92 -4.16
C PRO A 167 -4.97 6.98 -5.26
N ALA A 168 -4.55 8.21 -4.93
CA ALA A 168 -4.45 9.30 -5.91
C ALA A 168 -3.46 9.00 -7.03
N LEU A 169 -2.34 8.34 -6.72
CA LEU A 169 -1.35 7.91 -7.71
C LEU A 169 -1.88 6.80 -8.62
N MET A 170 -2.71 5.89 -8.10
CA MET A 170 -3.41 4.88 -8.88
C MET A 170 -4.35 5.53 -9.89
N ILE A 171 -5.20 6.46 -9.44
CA ILE A 171 -6.14 7.21 -10.29
C ILE A 171 -5.38 8.03 -11.36
N ARG A 172 -4.24 8.62 -10.99
CA ARG A 172 -3.37 9.34 -11.93
C ARG A 172 -2.96 8.48 -13.12
N ARG A 173 -2.68 7.20 -12.89
CA ARG A 173 -2.33 6.24 -13.96
C ARG A 173 -3.55 5.79 -14.78
N GLY A 174 -4.74 6.24 -14.44
CA GLY A 174 -5.99 5.82 -15.06
C GLY A 174 -6.59 4.57 -14.46
N GLY A 175 -6.05 4.14 -13.31
CA GLY A 175 -6.59 3.04 -12.53
C GLY A 175 -7.80 3.46 -11.68
N THR A 176 -8.35 2.48 -11.00
CA THR A 176 -9.49 2.64 -10.11
C THR A 176 -9.12 2.23 -8.69
N VAL A 177 -9.85 2.78 -7.71
CA VAL A 177 -9.71 2.42 -6.30
C VAL A 177 -11.08 2.06 -5.76
N ILE A 178 -11.19 0.89 -5.16
CA ILE A 178 -12.37 0.47 -4.41
C ILE A 178 -12.01 0.32 -2.93
N SER A 179 -12.97 0.61 -2.06
CA SER A 179 -12.76 0.52 -0.61
C SER A 179 -13.60 -0.61 -0.03
N LEU A 180 -12.98 -1.46 0.78
CA LEU A 180 -13.66 -2.53 1.53
C LEU A 180 -13.48 -2.32 3.02
N ASN A 181 -14.53 -2.57 3.80
CA ASN A 181 -14.47 -2.50 5.25
C ASN A 181 -13.50 -3.55 5.78
N VAL A 182 -12.60 -3.12 6.66
CA VAL A 182 -11.60 -3.96 7.31
C VAL A 182 -11.64 -3.75 8.82
N ASN A 183 -11.22 -4.77 9.54
CA ASN A 183 -11.03 -4.70 10.98
C ASN A 183 -9.82 -3.83 11.33
N HIS A 184 -9.92 -3.11 12.43
CA HIS A 184 -8.81 -2.30 12.94
C HIS A 184 -8.71 -2.48 14.44
N ARG A 185 -7.54 -2.94 14.88
CA ARG A 185 -7.24 -3.25 16.28
C ARG A 185 -6.59 -2.07 16.97
N PRO A 186 -6.75 -1.90 18.28
CA PRO A 186 -5.96 -0.92 19.02
C PRO A 186 -4.48 -1.31 18.97
N ARG A 187 -3.60 -0.30 18.98
CA ARG A 187 -2.15 -0.55 19.06
C ARG A 187 -1.83 -1.10 20.46
N GLU A 188 -1.25 -2.28 20.52
CA GLU A 188 -0.88 -2.91 21.78
C GLU A 188 0.50 -2.49 22.27
N ARG A 189 1.45 -2.18 21.35
CA ARG A 189 2.84 -1.85 21.68
C ARG A 189 3.40 -0.79 20.72
N GLY A 190 4.35 0.01 21.22
CA GLY A 190 5.09 1.01 20.46
C GLY A 190 4.59 2.44 20.67
N LEU A 191 5.52 3.39 20.65
CA LEU A 191 5.27 4.83 20.77
C LEU A 191 5.30 5.48 19.37
N SER A 192 4.45 6.47 19.14
CA SER A 192 4.50 7.28 17.93
C SER A 192 5.70 8.22 17.96
N LYS A 193 6.67 8.04 17.06
CA LYS A 193 7.93 8.81 17.03
C LYS A 193 7.77 10.25 16.52
N TYR A 194 6.60 10.69 16.00
CA TYR A 194 6.44 11.99 15.34
C TYR A 194 5.43 12.90 16.03
N GLY A 195 5.75 14.19 16.15
CA GLY A 195 4.85 15.24 16.60
C GLY A 195 3.71 15.52 15.61
N THR A 196 2.58 16.03 16.10
CA THR A 196 1.39 16.31 15.27
C THR A 196 1.65 17.47 14.28
N TRP A 197 2.43 18.47 14.69
CA TRP A 197 2.73 19.65 13.88
C TRP A 197 3.68 19.34 12.72
N ASP A 198 4.70 18.52 12.93
CA ASP A 198 5.63 18.11 11.87
C ASP A 198 4.91 17.31 10.79
N ARG A 199 4.02 16.39 11.21
CA ARG A 199 3.18 15.63 10.27
C ARG A 199 2.26 16.51 9.43
N LEU A 200 1.74 17.60 10.00
CA LEU A 200 0.85 18.52 9.31
C LEU A 200 1.63 19.33 8.26
N ARG A 201 2.78 19.92 8.64
CA ARG A 201 3.63 20.70 7.72
C ARG A 201 4.09 19.86 6.52
N VAL A 202 4.64 18.69 6.79
CA VAL A 202 5.08 17.74 5.76
C VAL A 202 3.90 17.32 4.88
N GLY A 203 2.74 17.00 5.47
CA GLY A 203 1.56 16.61 4.72
C GLY A 203 1.02 17.69 3.79
N ILE A 204 1.15 18.97 4.14
CA ILE A 204 0.76 20.10 3.26
C ILE A 204 1.72 20.22 2.08
N VAL A 205 3.03 20.13 2.31
CA VAL A 205 4.04 20.20 1.23
C VAL A 205 3.85 19.02 0.28
N ASP A 206 3.69 17.81 0.80
CA ASP A 206 3.44 16.60 0.02
C ASP A 206 2.17 16.73 -0.82
N LEU A 207 1.10 17.30 -0.26
CA LEU A 207 -0.16 17.54 -0.97
C LEU A 207 0.04 18.43 -2.21
N PHE A 208 0.79 19.53 -2.08
CA PHE A 208 1.12 20.39 -3.23
C PHE A 208 1.99 19.67 -4.25
N GLY A 209 2.97 18.89 -3.81
CA GLY A 209 3.79 18.05 -4.67
C GLY A 209 2.97 17.06 -5.48
N VAL A 210 2.03 16.37 -4.82
CA VAL A 210 1.13 15.42 -5.49
C VAL A 210 0.16 16.14 -6.43
N LEU A 211 -0.38 17.30 -6.08
CA LEU A 211 -1.19 18.12 -6.98
C LEU A 211 -0.42 18.51 -8.26
N TRP A 212 0.85 18.89 -8.11
CA TRP A 212 1.71 19.15 -9.26
C TRP A 212 1.89 17.90 -10.12
N LEU A 213 2.18 16.74 -9.51
CA LEU A 213 2.29 15.46 -10.22
C LEU A 213 1.01 15.09 -10.98
N LEU A 214 -0.17 15.30 -10.38
CA LEU A 214 -1.46 15.00 -11.02
C LEU A 214 -1.69 15.84 -12.27
N ARG A 215 -1.25 17.12 -12.26
CA ARG A 215 -1.34 18.03 -13.42
C ARG A 215 -0.34 17.69 -14.53
N ARG A 216 0.69 16.92 -14.23
CA ARG A 216 1.76 16.49 -15.16
C ARG A 216 1.62 15.04 -15.57
N ALA A 217 0.41 14.48 -15.46
CA ALA A 217 0.15 13.13 -15.93
C ALA A 217 0.24 13.08 -17.46
N ASN A 218 1.11 12.23 -17.98
CA ASN A 218 1.17 11.88 -19.39
C ASN A 218 0.86 10.37 -19.52
N LYS A 219 -0.01 10.04 -20.46
CA LYS A 219 -0.44 8.66 -20.73
C LYS A 219 -0.25 8.40 -22.22
N PRO A 220 0.96 8.01 -22.66
CA PRO A 220 1.19 7.73 -24.07
C PRO A 220 0.40 6.48 -24.48
N GLU A 221 -0.30 6.56 -25.59
CA GLU A 221 -0.81 5.39 -26.30
C GLU A 221 0.27 4.94 -27.29
N VAL A 222 0.77 3.73 -27.10
CA VAL A 222 1.84 3.18 -27.94
C VAL A 222 1.27 2.17 -28.91
N ARG A 223 1.60 2.34 -30.19
CA ARG A 223 1.30 1.40 -31.25
C ARG A 223 2.59 0.99 -31.94
N GLU A 224 2.86 -0.29 -32.01
CA GLU A 224 3.96 -0.79 -32.80
C GLU A 224 3.64 -0.71 -34.29
N LEU A 225 4.50 -0.08 -35.05
CA LEU A 225 4.39 0.02 -36.52
C LEU A 225 5.15 -1.15 -37.14
N THR A 226 4.41 -2.09 -37.72
CA THR A 226 4.98 -3.20 -38.48
C THR A 226 4.86 -2.93 -39.97
N THR A 227 5.84 -3.36 -40.77
CA THR A 227 5.87 -3.18 -42.24
C THR A 227 4.76 -3.93 -43.00
N ASN A 228 4.05 -4.85 -42.35
CA ASN A 228 2.92 -5.56 -42.92
C ASN A 228 1.57 -4.94 -42.50
N ASN A 229 0.94 -4.26 -43.43
CA ASN A 229 -0.26 -3.43 -43.30
C ASN A 229 -1.56 -4.25 -43.13
N LYS A 230 -1.62 -5.20 -42.18
CA LYS A 230 -2.87 -5.83 -41.72
C LYS A 230 -2.96 -5.70 -40.21
N THR A 231 -3.39 -4.55 -39.77
CA THR A 231 -3.48 -4.19 -38.35
C THR A 231 -4.79 -4.64 -37.73
N LYS A 232 -4.72 -5.62 -36.83
CA LYS A 232 -5.68 -5.72 -35.72
C LYS A 232 -5.23 -4.75 -34.61
N PRO A 233 -6.14 -4.02 -33.96
CA PRO A 233 -5.77 -3.17 -32.85
C PRO A 233 -5.27 -4.06 -31.69
N GLN A 234 -3.99 -4.01 -31.39
CA GLN A 234 -3.43 -4.59 -30.18
C GLN A 234 -3.69 -3.64 -29.02
N LYS A 235 -4.12 -4.22 -27.89
CA LYS A 235 -4.30 -3.49 -26.62
C LYS A 235 -3.03 -2.72 -26.27
N ALA A 236 -3.19 -1.46 -25.89
CA ALA A 236 -2.10 -0.58 -25.47
C ALA A 236 -1.23 -1.25 -24.42
N ILE A 237 0.07 -1.37 -24.70
CA ILE A 237 1.08 -1.75 -23.72
C ILE A 237 1.44 -0.45 -22.99
N SER A 238 0.94 -0.27 -21.76
CA SER A 238 1.35 0.83 -20.89
C SER A 238 2.72 0.50 -20.30
N GLN A 239 3.71 1.25 -20.67
CA GLN A 239 5.00 1.32 -19.96
C GLN A 239 4.94 2.33 -18.82
#